data_ed81049c239c8ca6507debc257b75595
#
_entry.id   ed81049c239c8ca6507debc257b75595
#
_cell.length_a   1.000
_cell.length_b   1.000
_cell.length_c   1.000
_cell.angle_alpha   90.00
_cell.angle_beta   90.00
_cell.angle_gamma   90.00
#
_symmetry.space_group_name_H-M   'P 1'
#
loop_
_entity.id
_entity.type
_entity.pdbx_description
1 polymer ?
#
loop_
_entity_poly.entity_id
_entity_poly.type
_entity_poly.pdbx_seq_one_letter_code
_entity_poly.pdbx_strand_id
1 'polypeptide(L)'
;MKYAVISDVHANPEALRRVLDDARRCGAEKVVCLGDVVGYGPGPAEAVALVRESAALAIAGNHDDAVSGRGDSSAFIGLAADAAERHRDALSADARAWLGSLPYTCELQGAVATHGDITDPKSFAYIEDESDAAANFEATDAQLVFVGHTHVPTIFLTGRSGTVYKTEPQDFELEEGKRYIVNPGSVGYPREADGKCMSSYVLYDSDAHTVRFRFLPFSVASVMQRGKGSGRAKAWIFAALAAASLAVAAAAGWIFVGNGSGGQDDALVLERRELGPLDGLKGVRANLKLERGSAPVRLRVTCMDADGRTLSDESTPVKASSTKAFPVPAGAAKAELTILRLNPSDKPRIAEFAPTGAGK
;
A
#
# COMPACT_ATOMS: atom_id res chain seq x y z
N MET A 1 -7.66 -16.24 -23.60
CA MET A 1 -8.71 -15.86 -22.61
C MET A 1 -8.29 -14.60 -21.89
N LYS A 2 -9.19 -13.62 -21.79
CA LYS A 2 -8.87 -12.34 -21.14
C LYS A 2 -9.45 -12.25 -19.75
N TYR A 3 -8.58 -12.08 -18.76
CA TYR A 3 -8.94 -11.95 -17.35
C TYR A 3 -8.87 -10.49 -16.90
N ALA A 4 -9.83 -10.04 -16.09
CA ALA A 4 -9.68 -8.87 -15.23
C ALA A 4 -9.20 -9.35 -13.85
N VAL A 5 -7.98 -9.02 -13.47
CA VAL A 5 -7.39 -9.36 -12.17
C VAL A 5 -7.54 -8.14 -11.27
N ILE A 6 -8.37 -8.29 -10.24
CA ILE A 6 -8.69 -7.24 -9.25
C ILE A 6 -8.22 -7.66 -7.87
N SER A 7 -7.92 -6.70 -7.00
CA SER A 7 -7.52 -6.92 -5.61
C SER A 7 -8.04 -5.82 -4.70
N ASP A 8 -8.10 -6.11 -3.40
CA ASP A 8 -8.26 -5.10 -2.37
C ASP A 8 -9.52 -4.22 -2.60
N VAL A 9 -10.67 -4.90 -2.69
CA VAL A 9 -11.99 -4.27 -2.92
C VAL A 9 -12.43 -3.47 -1.71
N HIS A 10 -12.07 -3.95 -0.52
CA HIS A 10 -12.26 -3.26 0.76
C HIS A 10 -13.66 -2.66 0.94
N ALA A 11 -14.68 -3.50 0.80
CA ALA A 11 -16.06 -3.12 1.04
C ALA A 11 -16.48 -1.82 0.31
N ASN A 12 -15.92 -1.58 -0.90
CA ASN A 12 -16.25 -0.46 -1.77
C ASN A 12 -16.99 -0.93 -3.04
N PRO A 13 -18.29 -1.22 -2.95
CA PRO A 13 -19.06 -1.77 -4.06
C PRO A 13 -19.19 -0.78 -5.24
N GLU A 14 -19.08 0.52 -5.00
CA GLU A 14 -19.16 1.52 -6.08
C GLU A 14 -17.90 1.48 -6.95
N ALA A 15 -16.72 1.47 -6.34
CA ALA A 15 -15.47 1.32 -7.06
C ALA A 15 -15.43 -0.02 -7.81
N LEU A 16 -15.88 -1.10 -7.16
CA LEU A 16 -15.96 -2.42 -7.79
C LEU A 16 -16.86 -2.42 -9.04
N ARG A 17 -18.06 -1.82 -8.98
CA ARG A 17 -18.92 -1.73 -10.18
C ARG A 17 -18.25 -1.01 -11.32
N ARG A 18 -17.58 0.12 -11.05
CA ARG A 18 -16.86 0.88 -12.09
C ARG A 18 -15.76 0.04 -12.74
N VAL A 19 -15.00 -0.69 -11.94
CA VAL A 19 -13.95 -1.60 -12.42
C VAL A 19 -14.55 -2.72 -13.26
N LEU A 20 -15.61 -3.38 -12.79
CA LEU A 20 -16.29 -4.44 -13.52
C LEU A 20 -16.88 -3.96 -14.84
N ASP A 21 -17.45 -2.75 -14.87
CA ASP A 21 -17.98 -2.15 -16.11
C ASP A 21 -16.87 -1.79 -17.08
N ASP A 22 -15.74 -1.29 -16.61
CA ASP A 22 -14.59 -1.02 -17.47
C ASP A 22 -13.97 -2.32 -17.99
N ALA A 23 -13.81 -3.32 -17.16
CA ALA A 23 -13.32 -4.64 -17.54
C ALA A 23 -14.16 -5.29 -18.66
N ARG A 24 -15.50 -5.24 -18.52
CA ARG A 24 -16.41 -5.70 -19.61
C ARG A 24 -16.22 -4.92 -20.89
N ARG A 25 -16.10 -3.58 -20.84
CA ARG A 25 -15.85 -2.74 -22.03
C ARG A 25 -14.51 -3.06 -22.70
N CYS A 26 -13.51 -3.47 -21.90
CA CYS A 26 -12.21 -3.90 -22.37
C CYS A 26 -12.19 -5.37 -22.87
N GLY A 27 -13.32 -6.07 -22.82
CA GLY A 27 -13.46 -7.43 -23.31
C GLY A 27 -12.94 -8.50 -22.36
N ALA A 28 -12.90 -8.23 -21.04
CA ALA A 28 -12.59 -9.26 -20.07
C ALA A 28 -13.69 -10.35 -20.06
N GLU A 29 -13.28 -11.61 -20.17
CA GLU A 29 -14.15 -12.77 -20.19
C GLU A 29 -14.39 -13.34 -18.81
N LYS A 30 -13.39 -13.18 -17.93
CA LYS A 30 -13.42 -13.64 -16.53
C LYS A 30 -12.85 -12.59 -15.59
N VAL A 31 -13.37 -12.56 -14.38
CA VAL A 31 -12.83 -11.75 -13.28
C VAL A 31 -12.17 -12.68 -12.27
N VAL A 32 -10.99 -12.28 -11.79
CA VAL A 32 -10.25 -12.95 -10.71
C VAL A 32 -10.05 -11.94 -9.59
N CYS A 33 -10.50 -12.28 -8.38
CA CYS A 33 -10.35 -11.44 -7.20
C CYS A 33 -9.26 -12.01 -6.28
N LEU A 34 -8.23 -11.21 -6.04
CA LEU A 34 -7.06 -11.60 -5.23
C LEU A 34 -7.28 -11.43 -3.72
N GLY A 35 -8.52 -11.28 -3.26
CA GLY A 35 -8.84 -11.15 -1.84
C GLY A 35 -9.04 -9.72 -1.37
N ASP A 36 -9.19 -9.60 -0.05
CA ASP A 36 -9.58 -8.38 0.65
C ASP A 36 -10.86 -7.77 0.06
N VAL A 37 -11.87 -8.62 -0.06
CA VAL A 37 -13.23 -8.22 -0.47
C VAL A 37 -13.84 -7.28 0.56
N VAL A 38 -13.54 -7.53 1.84
CA VAL A 38 -14.01 -6.73 2.98
C VAL A 38 -12.86 -5.94 3.64
N GLY A 39 -13.11 -5.25 4.73
CA GLY A 39 -12.17 -4.32 5.37
C GLY A 39 -12.40 -2.87 4.96
N TYR A 40 -12.05 -1.92 5.81
CA TYR A 40 -12.11 -0.46 5.66
C TYR A 40 -13.47 0.13 5.26
N GLY A 41 -13.95 -0.11 4.05
CA GLY A 41 -15.07 0.58 3.41
C GLY A 41 -16.45 0.31 4.02
N PRO A 42 -17.51 0.99 3.52
CA PRO A 42 -18.81 1.00 4.18
C PRO A 42 -19.80 -0.08 3.72
N GLY A 43 -19.51 -0.83 2.65
CA GLY A 43 -20.48 -1.71 1.99
C GLY A 43 -20.06 -3.19 1.92
N PRO A 44 -19.76 -3.89 3.05
CA PRO A 44 -19.24 -5.25 3.02
C PRO A 44 -20.20 -6.26 2.40
N ALA A 45 -21.49 -6.20 2.74
CA ALA A 45 -22.47 -7.16 2.21
C ALA A 45 -22.64 -7.05 0.69
N GLU A 46 -22.66 -5.81 0.19
CA GLU A 46 -22.81 -5.55 -1.24
C GLU A 46 -21.53 -5.91 -2.02
N ALA A 47 -20.34 -5.64 -1.45
CA ALA A 47 -19.08 -6.04 -2.05
C ALA A 47 -18.95 -7.57 -2.15
N VAL A 48 -19.28 -8.29 -1.08
CA VAL A 48 -19.31 -9.76 -1.07
C VAL A 48 -20.28 -10.29 -2.14
N ALA A 49 -21.49 -9.75 -2.22
CA ALA A 49 -22.46 -10.17 -3.22
C ALA A 49 -21.96 -9.96 -4.65
N LEU A 50 -21.38 -8.79 -4.94
CA LEU A 50 -20.85 -8.47 -6.27
C LEU A 50 -19.67 -9.38 -6.65
N VAL A 51 -18.73 -9.66 -5.73
CA VAL A 51 -17.61 -10.56 -6.03
C VAL A 51 -18.11 -11.99 -6.25
N ARG A 52 -19.03 -12.49 -5.41
CA ARG A 52 -19.65 -13.81 -5.61
C ARG A 52 -20.35 -13.96 -6.96
N GLU A 53 -20.98 -12.90 -7.45
CA GLU A 53 -21.69 -12.90 -8.74
C GLU A 53 -20.74 -12.79 -9.92
N SER A 54 -19.71 -11.94 -9.82
CA SER A 54 -18.90 -11.56 -10.97
C SER A 54 -17.56 -12.31 -11.11
N ALA A 55 -16.95 -12.75 -10.00
CA ALA A 55 -15.66 -13.39 -10.05
C ALA A 55 -15.78 -14.88 -10.41
N ALA A 56 -15.03 -15.28 -11.44
CA ALA A 56 -14.87 -16.69 -11.80
C ALA A 56 -13.97 -17.43 -10.81
N LEU A 57 -12.99 -16.70 -10.22
CA LEU A 57 -12.09 -17.16 -9.18
C LEU A 57 -11.96 -16.05 -8.13
N ALA A 58 -11.95 -16.42 -6.87
CA ALA A 58 -11.65 -15.53 -5.76
C ALA A 58 -10.80 -16.27 -4.73
N ILE A 59 -9.83 -15.58 -4.15
CA ILE A 59 -9.00 -16.07 -3.06
C ILE A 59 -9.20 -15.19 -1.82
N ALA A 60 -8.76 -15.66 -0.66
CA ALA A 60 -8.87 -14.92 0.58
C ALA A 60 -7.73 -13.93 0.75
N GLY A 61 -8.06 -12.72 1.22
CA GLY A 61 -7.11 -11.81 1.85
C GLY A 61 -7.18 -11.89 3.38
N ASN A 62 -6.26 -11.19 4.05
CA ASN A 62 -6.20 -11.19 5.51
C ASN A 62 -7.46 -10.58 6.16
N HIS A 63 -8.09 -9.58 5.53
CA HIS A 63 -9.37 -9.04 6.02
C HIS A 63 -10.52 -10.02 5.87
N ASP A 64 -10.53 -10.82 4.80
CA ASP A 64 -11.55 -11.85 4.60
C ASP A 64 -11.42 -12.96 5.65
N ASP A 65 -10.19 -13.38 5.95
CA ASP A 65 -9.90 -14.33 7.01
C ASP A 65 -10.34 -13.82 8.38
N ALA A 66 -9.98 -12.60 8.73
CA ALA A 66 -10.33 -11.99 10.00
C ALA A 66 -11.85 -11.86 10.17
N VAL A 67 -12.57 -11.39 9.14
CA VAL A 67 -14.02 -11.17 9.20
C VAL A 67 -14.80 -12.48 9.18
N SER A 68 -14.32 -13.49 8.47
CA SER A 68 -14.95 -14.83 8.48
C SER A 68 -14.77 -15.55 9.82
N GLY A 69 -13.76 -15.19 10.61
CA GLY A 69 -13.36 -15.87 11.84
C GLY A 69 -12.43 -17.06 11.62
N ARG A 70 -11.92 -17.25 10.39
CA ARG A 70 -10.91 -18.28 10.08
C ARG A 70 -9.52 -17.87 10.54
N GLY A 71 -9.18 -16.57 10.40
CA GLY A 71 -7.91 -15.99 10.76
C GLY A 71 -7.95 -15.19 12.06
N ASP A 72 -6.76 -14.88 12.60
CA ASP A 72 -6.60 -14.04 13.77
C ASP A 72 -6.63 -12.55 13.41
N SER A 73 -7.53 -11.80 14.04
CA SER A 73 -7.61 -10.34 13.88
C SER A 73 -6.85 -9.56 14.95
N SER A 74 -6.16 -10.23 15.87
CA SER A 74 -5.46 -9.57 16.99
C SER A 74 -4.30 -8.68 16.55
N ALA A 75 -3.73 -8.96 15.38
CA ALA A 75 -2.69 -8.13 14.76
C ALA A 75 -3.24 -6.86 14.09
N PHE A 76 -4.56 -6.77 13.90
CA PHE A 76 -5.17 -5.59 13.32
C PHE A 76 -5.20 -4.45 14.33
N ILE A 77 -4.82 -3.26 13.89
CA ILE A 77 -4.81 -2.04 14.71
C ILE A 77 -5.68 -0.95 14.06
N GLY A 78 -6.20 -0.05 14.90
CA GLY A 78 -6.94 1.13 14.48
C GLY A 78 -8.09 0.79 13.53
N LEU A 79 -8.12 1.42 12.36
CA LEU A 79 -9.22 1.30 11.40
C LEU A 79 -9.44 -0.10 10.84
N ALA A 80 -8.38 -0.90 10.72
CA ALA A 80 -8.48 -2.28 10.24
C ALA A 80 -9.25 -3.15 11.25
N ALA A 81 -8.92 -3.02 12.55
CA ALA A 81 -9.60 -3.71 13.63
C ALA A 81 -11.08 -3.31 13.73
N ASP A 82 -11.35 -1.99 13.74
CA ASP A 82 -12.72 -1.46 13.81
C ASP A 82 -13.57 -1.89 12.59
N ALA A 83 -12.95 -1.95 11.40
CA ALA A 83 -13.63 -2.39 10.20
C ALA A 83 -13.93 -3.89 10.26
N ALA A 84 -13.01 -4.72 10.71
CA ALA A 84 -13.20 -6.16 10.83
C ALA A 84 -14.37 -6.50 11.78
N GLU A 85 -14.44 -5.83 12.93
CA GLU A 85 -15.54 -6.00 13.89
C GLU A 85 -16.88 -5.58 13.26
N ARG A 86 -16.98 -4.37 12.72
CA ARG A 86 -18.20 -3.87 12.06
C ARG A 86 -18.65 -4.74 10.91
N HIS A 87 -17.74 -5.26 10.11
CA HIS A 87 -18.08 -6.11 8.97
C HIS A 87 -18.53 -7.50 9.41
N ARG A 88 -17.93 -8.03 10.48
CA ARG A 88 -18.37 -9.29 11.08
C ARG A 88 -19.83 -9.21 11.54
N ASP A 89 -20.21 -8.08 12.14
CA ASP A 89 -21.58 -7.83 12.61
C ASP A 89 -22.57 -7.56 11.46
N ALA A 90 -22.10 -6.87 10.41
CA ALA A 90 -22.94 -6.48 9.27
C ALA A 90 -23.19 -7.61 8.26
N LEU A 91 -22.33 -8.64 8.24
CA LEU A 91 -22.44 -9.74 7.29
C LEU A 91 -23.30 -10.88 7.83
N SER A 92 -24.10 -11.46 6.94
CA SER A 92 -24.83 -12.70 7.24
C SER A 92 -23.86 -13.86 7.51
N ALA A 93 -24.35 -14.89 8.23
CA ALA A 93 -23.58 -16.11 8.45
C ALA A 93 -23.14 -16.78 7.13
N ASP A 94 -24.00 -16.77 6.10
CA ASP A 94 -23.70 -17.29 4.76
C ASP A 94 -22.55 -16.49 4.09
N ALA A 95 -22.59 -15.17 4.16
CA ALA A 95 -21.52 -14.34 3.58
C ALA A 95 -20.18 -14.57 4.29
N ARG A 96 -20.17 -14.68 5.61
CA ARG A 96 -18.96 -15.02 6.37
C ARG A 96 -18.46 -16.43 6.06
N ALA A 97 -19.36 -17.40 5.98
CA ALA A 97 -19.00 -18.76 5.60
C ALA A 97 -18.38 -18.83 4.21
N TRP A 98 -18.90 -18.05 3.26
CA TRP A 98 -18.32 -17.95 1.92
C TRP A 98 -16.90 -17.33 1.97
N LEU A 99 -16.68 -16.22 2.67
CA LEU A 99 -15.33 -15.64 2.84
C LEU A 99 -14.37 -16.68 3.45
N GLY A 100 -14.79 -17.39 4.49
CA GLY A 100 -13.99 -18.44 5.14
C GLY A 100 -13.75 -19.69 4.27
N SER A 101 -14.48 -19.87 3.17
CA SER A 101 -14.30 -20.97 2.23
C SER A 101 -13.33 -20.63 1.08
N LEU A 102 -12.94 -19.37 0.92
CA LEU A 102 -12.04 -18.97 -0.15
C LEU A 102 -10.66 -19.63 0.02
N PRO A 103 -10.05 -20.15 -1.07
CA PRO A 103 -8.69 -20.66 -1.02
C PRO A 103 -7.69 -19.50 -0.85
N TYR A 104 -6.46 -19.80 -0.47
CA TYR A 104 -5.39 -18.80 -0.35
C TYR A 104 -4.65 -18.54 -1.66
N THR A 105 -4.73 -19.49 -2.58
CA THR A 105 -4.11 -19.41 -3.91
C THR A 105 -5.07 -19.92 -4.97
N CYS A 106 -4.91 -19.48 -6.20
CA CYS A 106 -5.58 -20.10 -7.34
C CYS A 106 -4.67 -20.07 -8.57
N GLU A 107 -4.99 -20.90 -9.55
CA GLU A 107 -4.33 -20.95 -10.84
C GLU A 107 -5.22 -20.34 -11.92
N LEU A 108 -4.60 -19.54 -12.77
CA LEU A 108 -5.17 -19.04 -14.02
C LEU A 108 -4.42 -19.72 -15.18
N GLN A 109 -4.93 -19.60 -16.41
CA GLN A 109 -4.20 -20.08 -17.57
C GLN A 109 -2.86 -19.32 -17.70
N GLY A 110 -1.75 -20.01 -17.39
CA GLY A 110 -0.39 -19.45 -17.48
C GLY A 110 0.05 -18.57 -16.30
N ALA A 111 -0.72 -18.51 -15.21
CA ALA A 111 -0.37 -17.72 -14.03
C ALA A 111 -0.87 -18.35 -12.73
N VAL A 112 -0.25 -17.98 -11.62
CA VAL A 112 -0.67 -18.31 -10.25
C VAL A 112 -1.04 -17.00 -9.53
N ALA A 113 -1.97 -17.07 -8.58
CA ALA A 113 -2.36 -15.93 -7.77
C ALA A 113 -2.37 -16.26 -6.29
N THR A 114 -1.92 -15.30 -5.49
CA THR A 114 -2.01 -15.29 -4.02
C THR A 114 -2.32 -13.86 -3.56
N HIS A 115 -2.81 -13.68 -2.33
CA HIS A 115 -3.07 -12.32 -1.85
C HIS A 115 -1.77 -11.60 -1.47
N GLY A 116 -0.91 -12.25 -0.72
CA GLY A 116 0.41 -11.75 -0.31
C GLY A 116 1.53 -12.66 -0.86
N ASP A 117 2.43 -13.04 0.01
CA ASP A 117 3.58 -13.91 -0.26
C ASP A 117 3.14 -15.33 -0.65
N ILE A 118 3.72 -15.89 -1.72
CA ILE A 118 3.44 -17.27 -2.16
C ILE A 118 4.23 -18.32 -1.38
N THR A 119 5.26 -17.93 -0.64
CA THR A 119 6.07 -18.86 0.19
C THR A 119 5.26 -19.41 1.36
N ASP A 120 4.40 -18.56 1.96
CA ASP A 120 3.39 -18.93 2.94
C ASP A 120 2.14 -18.06 2.75
N PRO A 121 1.21 -18.47 1.87
CA PRO A 121 0.03 -17.68 1.52
C PRO A 121 -0.89 -17.33 2.70
N LYS A 122 -0.77 -18.03 3.84
CA LYS A 122 -1.56 -17.76 5.05
C LYS A 122 -0.95 -16.68 5.93
N SER A 123 0.32 -16.40 5.78
CA SER A 123 1.00 -15.33 6.50
C SER A 123 0.58 -13.95 6.03
N PHE A 124 0.15 -13.85 4.77
CA PHE A 124 -0.15 -12.59 4.09
C PHE A 124 1.01 -11.59 4.19
N ALA A 125 2.26 -12.08 4.14
CA ALA A 125 3.42 -11.19 4.15
C ALA A 125 3.41 -10.27 2.92
N TYR A 126 3.90 -9.04 3.11
CA TYR A 126 4.01 -8.07 2.02
C TYR A 126 5.16 -8.41 1.08
N ILE A 127 4.99 -8.10 -0.20
CA ILE A 127 6.07 -8.09 -1.19
C ILE A 127 6.30 -6.61 -1.55
N GLU A 128 7.29 -6.00 -0.92
CA GLU A 128 7.52 -4.55 -1.03
C GLU A 128 8.80 -4.22 -1.80
N ASP A 129 9.80 -5.10 -1.76
CA ASP A 129 11.10 -4.88 -2.39
C ASP A 129 11.59 -6.09 -3.20
N GLU A 130 12.76 -5.94 -3.83
CA GLU A 130 13.37 -6.96 -4.67
C GLU A 130 13.79 -8.22 -3.87
N SER A 131 14.05 -8.08 -2.57
CA SER A 131 14.41 -9.20 -1.70
C SER A 131 13.21 -10.10 -1.43
N ASP A 132 12.06 -9.49 -1.13
CA ASP A 132 10.80 -10.21 -0.95
C ASP A 132 10.41 -10.93 -2.25
N ALA A 133 10.50 -10.21 -3.37
CA ALA A 133 10.18 -10.78 -4.68
C ALA A 133 11.12 -11.93 -5.07
N ALA A 134 12.40 -11.87 -4.70
CA ALA A 134 13.36 -12.94 -4.96
C ALA A 134 12.95 -14.24 -4.24
N ALA A 135 12.58 -14.17 -2.97
CA ALA A 135 12.09 -15.32 -2.21
C ALA A 135 10.83 -15.93 -2.86
N ASN A 136 9.94 -15.09 -3.35
CA ASN A 136 8.73 -15.51 -4.05
C ASN A 136 9.05 -16.19 -5.40
N PHE A 137 10.03 -15.69 -6.16
CA PHE A 137 10.48 -16.34 -7.38
C PHE A 137 11.14 -17.72 -7.12
N GLU A 138 11.76 -17.92 -5.98
CA GLU A 138 12.33 -19.22 -5.58
C GLU A 138 11.23 -20.23 -5.20
N ALA A 139 10.11 -19.77 -4.69
CA ALA A 139 9.02 -20.62 -4.19
C ALA A 139 8.12 -21.21 -5.29
N THR A 140 8.18 -20.72 -6.53
CA THR A 140 7.35 -21.20 -7.63
C THR A 140 8.07 -21.12 -8.96
N ASP A 141 7.76 -22.02 -9.90
CA ASP A 141 8.24 -21.97 -11.28
C ASP A 141 7.32 -21.20 -12.22
N ALA A 142 6.22 -20.64 -11.72
CA ALA A 142 5.27 -19.89 -12.55
C ALA A 142 5.96 -18.70 -13.23
N GLN A 143 5.67 -18.51 -14.52
CA GLN A 143 6.18 -17.35 -15.26
C GLN A 143 5.55 -16.03 -14.78
N LEU A 144 4.28 -16.09 -14.37
CA LEU A 144 3.52 -14.94 -13.91
C LEU A 144 2.83 -15.27 -12.58
N VAL A 145 3.03 -14.42 -11.58
CA VAL A 145 2.36 -14.47 -10.28
C VAL A 145 1.61 -13.15 -10.08
N PHE A 146 0.33 -13.23 -9.75
CA PHE A 146 -0.45 -12.08 -9.31
C PHE A 146 -0.53 -12.03 -7.79
N VAL A 147 -0.29 -10.83 -7.22
CA VAL A 147 -0.35 -10.56 -5.78
C VAL A 147 -1.13 -9.27 -5.51
N GLY A 148 -1.63 -9.07 -4.31
CA GLY A 148 -2.33 -7.87 -3.86
C GLY A 148 -1.68 -7.27 -2.61
N HIS A 149 -2.52 -6.97 -1.62
CA HIS A 149 -2.20 -6.65 -0.22
C HIS A 149 -1.47 -5.32 0.02
N THR A 150 -0.50 -4.93 -0.80
CA THR A 150 0.18 -3.62 -0.65
C THR A 150 -0.70 -2.45 -1.08
N HIS A 151 -1.70 -2.70 -1.93
CA HIS A 151 -2.56 -1.73 -2.62
C HIS A 151 -1.82 -0.81 -3.62
N VAL A 152 -0.55 -1.07 -3.89
CA VAL A 152 0.30 -0.28 -4.77
C VAL A 152 0.56 -1.06 -6.05
N PRO A 153 0.13 -0.56 -7.22
CA PRO A 153 0.40 -1.22 -8.49
C PRO A 153 1.91 -1.33 -8.71
N THR A 154 2.41 -2.53 -8.95
CA THR A 154 3.86 -2.79 -9.00
C THR A 154 4.16 -3.98 -9.89
N ILE A 155 5.32 -3.98 -10.53
CA ILE A 155 5.87 -5.13 -11.26
C ILE A 155 7.25 -5.46 -10.68
N PHE A 156 7.45 -6.72 -10.31
CA PHE A 156 8.78 -7.27 -10.14
C PHE A 156 9.06 -8.22 -11.29
N LEU A 157 10.28 -8.20 -11.78
CA LEU A 157 10.69 -9.09 -12.86
C LEU A 157 12.09 -9.63 -12.64
N THR A 158 12.33 -10.85 -13.10
CA THR A 158 13.65 -11.45 -13.13
C THR A 158 13.88 -12.11 -14.48
N GLY A 159 15.12 -12.12 -14.90
CA GLY A 159 15.57 -12.79 -16.11
C GLY A 159 16.53 -13.94 -15.80
N ARG A 160 17.25 -14.41 -16.84
CA ARG A 160 18.20 -15.54 -16.74
C ARG A 160 19.35 -15.30 -15.74
N SER A 161 19.65 -14.06 -15.40
CA SER A 161 20.70 -13.73 -14.41
C SER A 161 20.27 -13.99 -12.97
N GLY A 162 18.95 -14.17 -12.71
CA GLY A 162 18.39 -14.24 -11.37
C GLY A 162 18.27 -12.91 -10.64
N THR A 163 18.78 -11.82 -11.23
CA THR A 163 18.60 -10.48 -10.64
C THR A 163 17.16 -10.03 -10.73
N VAL A 164 16.62 -9.61 -9.61
CA VAL A 164 15.25 -9.08 -9.53
C VAL A 164 15.26 -7.57 -9.66
N TYR A 165 14.31 -7.03 -10.40
CA TYR A 165 14.08 -5.61 -10.59
C TYR A 165 12.65 -5.27 -10.24
N LYS A 166 12.46 -4.17 -9.52
CA LYS A 166 11.17 -3.52 -9.29
C LYS A 166 10.97 -2.41 -10.30
N THR A 167 9.79 -2.31 -10.90
CA THR A 167 9.46 -1.26 -11.86
C THR A 167 8.05 -0.73 -11.64
N GLU A 168 7.81 0.47 -12.12
CA GLU A 168 6.49 1.10 -12.15
C GLU A 168 5.51 0.30 -13.02
N PRO A 169 4.19 0.39 -12.73
CA PRO A 169 3.17 -0.28 -13.52
C PRO A 169 3.17 0.23 -14.97
N GLN A 170 3.28 -0.69 -15.91
CA GLN A 170 3.24 -0.44 -17.35
C GLN A 170 2.66 -1.65 -18.09
N ASP A 171 2.17 -1.44 -19.30
CA ASP A 171 1.74 -2.52 -20.17
C ASP A 171 2.97 -3.27 -20.72
N PHE A 172 2.89 -4.60 -20.76
CA PHE A 172 3.99 -5.43 -21.28
C PHE A 172 3.47 -6.76 -21.85
N GLU A 173 4.34 -7.43 -22.60
CA GLU A 173 4.18 -8.81 -23.04
C GLU A 173 5.12 -9.71 -22.23
N LEU A 174 4.67 -10.93 -21.92
CA LEU A 174 5.49 -11.92 -21.22
C LEU A 174 6.60 -12.40 -22.16
N GLU A 175 7.85 -12.15 -21.79
CA GLU A 175 9.01 -12.56 -22.56
C GLU A 175 9.50 -13.96 -22.12
N GLU A 176 9.91 -14.78 -23.07
CA GLU A 176 10.48 -16.10 -22.79
C GLU A 176 11.74 -15.99 -21.92
N GLY A 177 11.81 -16.78 -20.86
CA GLY A 177 12.93 -16.79 -19.91
C GLY A 177 12.93 -15.64 -18.91
N LYS A 178 11.90 -14.80 -18.92
CA LYS A 178 11.61 -13.86 -17.83
C LYS A 178 10.44 -14.34 -16.98
N ARG A 179 10.43 -13.92 -15.72
CA ARG A 179 9.36 -14.21 -14.77
C ARG A 179 8.90 -12.91 -14.13
N TYR A 180 7.64 -12.85 -13.76
CA TYR A 180 6.99 -11.62 -13.31
C TYR A 180 6.14 -11.86 -12.07
N ILE A 181 6.20 -10.92 -11.12
CA ILE A 181 5.23 -10.78 -10.03
C ILE A 181 4.52 -9.45 -10.27
N VAL A 182 3.21 -9.47 -10.35
CA VAL A 182 2.39 -8.30 -10.71
C VAL A 182 1.38 -8.02 -9.62
N ASN A 183 1.44 -6.83 -9.04
CA ASN A 183 0.40 -6.33 -8.16
C ASN A 183 -0.50 -5.39 -8.96
N PRO A 184 -1.81 -5.66 -9.09
CA PRO A 184 -2.74 -4.80 -9.80
C PRO A 184 -3.09 -3.51 -9.04
N GLY A 185 -2.62 -3.35 -7.80
CA GLY A 185 -3.04 -2.29 -6.89
C GLY A 185 -4.38 -2.60 -6.23
N SER A 186 -5.16 -1.58 -5.92
CA SER A 186 -6.42 -1.72 -5.19
C SER A 186 -7.61 -1.13 -5.95
N VAL A 187 -8.72 -1.86 -5.92
CA VAL A 187 -10.01 -1.37 -6.41
C VAL A 187 -10.62 -0.34 -5.46
N GLY A 188 -10.66 -0.64 -4.17
CA GLY A 188 -11.48 0.10 -3.20
C GLY A 188 -10.72 0.94 -2.19
N TYR A 189 -9.39 0.78 -2.11
CA TYR A 189 -8.56 1.47 -1.13
C TYR A 189 -7.13 1.71 -1.64
N PRO A 190 -6.95 2.47 -2.76
CA PRO A 190 -5.64 2.70 -3.36
C PRO A 190 -4.70 3.46 -2.42
N ARG A 191 -3.39 3.15 -2.49
CA ARG A 191 -2.32 3.71 -1.67
C ARG A 191 -1.18 4.27 -2.52
N GLU A 192 -1.49 5.04 -3.56
CA GLU A 192 -0.46 5.64 -4.41
C GLU A 192 0.21 6.84 -3.74
N ALA A 193 1.54 6.91 -3.84
CA ALA A 193 2.36 7.91 -3.16
C ALA A 193 2.24 9.33 -3.74
N ASP A 194 1.72 9.48 -4.96
CA ASP A 194 1.64 10.78 -5.67
C ASP A 194 0.33 11.54 -5.44
N GLY A 195 -0.51 11.06 -4.51
CA GLY A 195 -1.80 11.67 -4.18
C GLY A 195 -2.89 11.55 -5.24
N LYS A 196 -2.62 10.87 -6.34
CA LYS A 196 -3.61 10.53 -7.36
C LYS A 196 -4.27 9.21 -7.01
N CYS A 197 -5.19 9.21 -6.06
CA CYS A 197 -5.94 8.01 -5.71
C CYS A 197 -6.72 7.51 -6.94
N MET A 198 -6.23 6.43 -7.55
CA MET A 198 -6.86 5.76 -8.68
C MET A 198 -7.19 4.32 -8.30
N SER A 199 -8.44 3.89 -8.52
CA SER A 199 -8.75 2.46 -8.52
C SER A 199 -7.96 1.80 -9.65
N SER A 200 -7.29 0.69 -9.37
CA SER A 200 -6.48 0.00 -10.35
C SER A 200 -6.81 -1.48 -10.45
N TYR A 201 -6.58 -2.04 -11.61
CA TYR A 201 -6.68 -3.47 -11.90
C TYR A 201 -5.85 -3.82 -13.13
N VAL A 202 -5.71 -5.10 -13.43
CA VAL A 202 -4.95 -5.59 -14.57
C VAL A 202 -5.87 -6.36 -15.52
N LEU A 203 -5.68 -6.17 -16.83
CA LEU A 203 -6.17 -7.06 -17.87
C LEU A 203 -5.02 -8.01 -18.27
N TYR A 204 -5.21 -9.30 -18.06
CA TYR A 204 -4.31 -10.34 -18.49
C TYR A 204 -4.93 -11.14 -19.63
N ASP A 205 -4.28 -11.15 -20.79
CA ASP A 205 -4.66 -11.98 -21.93
C ASP A 205 -3.70 -13.15 -22.03
N SER A 206 -4.18 -14.35 -21.63
CA SER A 206 -3.36 -15.56 -21.61
C SER A 206 -3.00 -16.09 -22.98
N ASP A 207 -3.78 -15.78 -24.01
CA ASP A 207 -3.52 -16.22 -25.37
C ASP A 207 -2.52 -15.31 -26.09
N ALA A 208 -2.62 -14.00 -25.81
CA ALA A 208 -1.70 -12.99 -26.33
C ALA A 208 -0.46 -12.79 -25.42
N HIS A 209 -0.41 -13.42 -24.28
CA HIS A 209 0.66 -13.27 -23.25
C HIS A 209 0.91 -11.80 -22.86
N THR A 210 -0.16 -10.99 -22.73
CA THR A 210 -0.06 -9.57 -22.39
C THR A 210 -0.65 -9.23 -21.04
N VAL A 211 -0.03 -8.27 -20.37
CA VAL A 211 -0.48 -7.68 -19.10
C VAL A 211 -0.66 -6.19 -19.31
N ARG A 212 -1.85 -5.65 -19.02
CA ARG A 212 -2.18 -4.24 -19.19
C ARG A 212 -2.78 -3.67 -17.93
N PHE A 213 -2.20 -2.59 -17.41
CA PHE A 213 -2.71 -1.89 -16.25
C PHE A 213 -3.84 -0.94 -16.62
N ARG A 214 -4.84 -0.87 -15.77
CA ARG A 214 -5.99 0.00 -15.90
C ARG A 214 -6.14 0.85 -14.65
N PHE A 215 -6.27 2.15 -14.85
CA PHE A 215 -6.45 3.14 -13.79
C PHE A 215 -7.76 3.88 -14.00
N LEU A 216 -8.61 3.93 -12.98
CA LEU A 216 -9.90 4.60 -13.02
C LEU A 216 -9.96 5.67 -11.93
N PRO A 217 -10.57 6.84 -12.18
CA PRO A 217 -10.71 7.86 -11.16
C PRO A 217 -11.39 7.30 -9.89
N PHE A 218 -10.69 7.40 -8.75
CA PHE A 218 -11.23 7.03 -7.46
C PHE A 218 -11.98 8.24 -6.86
N SER A 219 -13.24 8.06 -6.52
CA SER A 219 -14.03 9.11 -5.89
C SER A 219 -14.17 8.87 -4.39
N VAL A 220 -13.46 9.63 -3.60
CA VAL A 220 -13.63 9.69 -2.15
C VAL A 220 -15.08 10.02 -1.76
N ALA A 221 -15.78 10.83 -2.56
CA ALA A 221 -17.19 11.18 -2.33
C ALA A 221 -18.13 9.97 -2.42
N SER A 222 -17.78 8.95 -3.20
CA SER A 222 -18.60 7.74 -3.32
C SER A 222 -18.58 6.90 -2.05
N VAL A 223 -17.47 6.91 -1.33
CA VAL A 223 -17.35 6.28 0.00
C VAL A 223 -18.13 7.07 1.05
N MET A 224 -18.24 8.41 0.89
CA MET A 224 -18.89 9.30 1.85
C MET A 224 -20.42 9.39 1.75
N GLN A 225 -21.00 9.20 0.55
CA GLN A 225 -22.44 9.47 0.34
C GLN A 225 -23.37 8.48 1.04
N ARG A 226 -22.97 7.26 1.32
CA ARG A 226 -23.80 6.26 2.00
C ARG A 226 -23.82 6.37 3.52
N GLY A 227 -22.96 7.19 4.12
CA GLY A 227 -22.93 7.45 5.56
C GLY A 227 -24.02 8.43 6.08
N LYS A 228 -25.09 8.68 5.33
CA LYS A 228 -26.17 9.64 5.73
C LYS A 228 -27.04 9.21 6.92
N GLY A 229 -26.68 8.12 7.62
CA GLY A 229 -27.48 7.56 8.71
C GLY A 229 -27.14 8.02 10.14
N SER A 230 -25.95 8.53 10.44
CA SER A 230 -25.62 9.06 11.77
C SER A 230 -24.45 10.04 11.75
N GLY A 231 -24.49 11.07 12.60
CA GLY A 231 -23.42 12.09 12.71
C GLY A 231 -22.04 11.51 13.09
N ARG A 232 -21.99 10.30 13.64
CA ARG A 232 -20.76 9.56 13.94
C ARG A 232 -20.10 8.98 12.67
N ALA A 233 -20.88 8.52 11.67
CA ALA A 233 -20.34 7.97 10.42
C ALA A 233 -19.51 8.98 9.61
N LYS A 234 -19.83 10.28 9.64
CA LYS A 234 -19.06 11.32 8.94
C LYS A 234 -17.67 11.52 9.51
N ALA A 235 -17.54 11.48 10.83
CA ALA A 235 -16.25 11.63 11.50
C ALA A 235 -15.30 10.44 11.19
N TRP A 236 -15.85 9.24 11.08
CA TRP A 236 -15.09 8.03 10.78
C TRP A 236 -14.57 7.97 9.34
N ILE A 237 -15.33 8.48 8.37
CA ILE A 237 -14.91 8.51 6.96
C ILE A 237 -13.76 9.50 6.76
N PHE A 238 -13.78 10.65 7.43
CA PHE A 238 -12.64 11.58 7.43
C PHE A 238 -11.40 10.96 8.11
N ALA A 239 -11.59 10.26 9.22
CA ALA A 239 -10.52 9.54 9.89
C ALA A 239 -9.97 8.39 9.02
N ALA A 240 -10.84 7.66 8.29
CA ALA A 240 -10.43 6.58 7.39
C ALA A 240 -9.60 7.07 6.20
N LEU A 241 -9.96 8.22 5.62
CA LEU A 241 -9.24 8.83 4.50
C LEU A 241 -7.95 9.51 4.95
N ALA A 242 -7.96 10.16 6.10
CA ALA A 242 -6.75 10.71 6.72
C ALA A 242 -5.79 9.58 7.13
N ALA A 243 -6.31 8.47 7.66
CA ALA A 243 -5.49 7.33 8.04
C ALA A 243 -5.07 6.46 6.82
N ALA A 244 -5.81 6.47 5.69
CA ALA A 244 -5.33 5.88 4.44
C ALA A 244 -4.11 6.63 3.93
N SER A 245 -4.17 7.95 3.92
CA SER A 245 -3.02 8.81 3.64
C SER A 245 -1.90 8.61 4.65
N LEU A 246 -2.23 8.38 5.93
CA LEU A 246 -1.30 8.14 7.04
C LEU A 246 -0.72 6.71 7.07
N ALA A 247 -1.49 5.68 6.71
CA ALA A 247 -1.00 4.30 6.65
C ALA A 247 -0.07 4.06 5.44
N VAL A 248 -0.33 4.70 4.30
CA VAL A 248 0.62 4.78 3.17
C VAL A 248 1.87 5.55 3.59
N ALA A 249 1.70 6.63 4.34
CA ALA A 249 2.81 7.38 4.91
C ALA A 249 3.60 6.55 5.93
N ALA A 250 2.96 5.64 6.68
CA ALA A 250 3.65 4.75 7.62
C ALA A 250 4.35 3.58 6.93
N ALA A 251 3.74 2.94 5.93
CA ALA A 251 4.34 1.86 5.14
C ALA A 251 5.37 2.37 4.12
N ALA A 252 5.12 3.55 3.53
CA ALA A 252 6.05 4.24 2.63
C ALA A 252 6.97 5.24 3.35
N GLY A 253 6.81 5.42 4.68
CA GLY A 253 7.56 6.38 5.47
C GLY A 253 7.18 7.85 5.27
N TRP A 254 5.92 8.13 4.95
CA TRP A 254 5.42 9.48 4.73
C TRP A 254 4.35 9.82 5.77
N ILE A 255 4.64 10.71 6.71
CA ILE A 255 3.66 11.27 7.63
C ILE A 255 3.65 12.78 7.47
N PHE A 256 2.49 13.33 7.14
CA PHE A 256 2.21 14.75 7.16
C PHE A 256 1.77 15.19 8.57
N VAL A 257 2.38 16.19 9.13
CA VAL A 257 1.91 16.85 10.35
C VAL A 257 1.43 18.24 10.00
N GLY A 258 0.11 18.38 9.92
CA GLY A 258 -0.53 19.69 9.97
C GLY A 258 -0.75 20.12 11.43
N ASN A 259 -0.58 21.40 11.71
CA ASN A 259 -0.66 22.04 13.03
C ASN A 259 -1.82 21.60 13.91
N GLY A 260 -1.51 21.24 15.16
CA GLY A 260 -2.36 21.50 16.33
C GLY A 260 -2.95 20.29 17.03
N SER A 261 -2.54 20.09 18.25
CA SER A 261 -3.04 19.27 19.37
C SER A 261 -2.60 17.81 19.43
N GLY A 262 -1.84 17.48 20.48
CA GLY A 262 -1.23 16.19 20.81
C GLY A 262 -2.10 14.97 20.56
N GLY A 263 -1.62 14.11 19.71
CA GLY A 263 -2.21 12.83 19.34
C GLY A 263 -1.13 11.88 18.84
N GLN A 264 -1.42 10.63 18.77
CA GLN A 264 -0.57 9.44 18.52
C GLN A 264 0.63 9.58 17.55
N ASP A 265 0.71 10.63 16.71
CA ASP A 265 1.80 10.88 15.74
C ASP A 265 3.14 11.22 16.40
N ASP A 266 3.14 11.78 17.61
CA ASP A 266 4.36 12.06 18.37
C ASP A 266 5.08 10.77 18.81
N ALA A 267 4.40 9.64 18.82
CA ALA A 267 5.00 8.36 19.21
C ALA A 267 6.06 7.84 18.19
N LEU A 268 5.99 8.27 16.92
CA LEU A 268 6.97 7.91 15.89
C LEU A 268 8.12 8.91 15.80
N VAL A 269 7.94 10.15 16.24
CA VAL A 269 8.96 11.20 16.20
C VAL A 269 9.91 11.04 17.37
N LEU A 270 11.21 10.87 17.07
CA LEU A 270 12.28 10.84 18.07
C LEU A 270 12.89 12.22 18.27
N GLU A 271 13.11 12.94 17.17
CA GLU A 271 13.72 14.27 17.19
C GLU A 271 13.27 15.08 15.98
N ARG A 272 13.07 16.40 16.18
CA ARG A 272 12.83 17.39 15.12
C ARG A 272 13.79 18.55 15.27
N ARG A 273 14.30 19.06 14.15
CA ARG A 273 15.09 20.29 14.11
C ARG A 273 14.72 21.12 12.89
N GLU A 274 14.46 22.39 13.11
CA GLU A 274 14.29 23.38 12.05
C GLU A 274 15.67 23.90 11.63
N LEU A 275 15.87 24.01 10.33
CA LEU A 275 17.07 24.53 9.69
C LEU A 275 16.69 25.77 8.88
N GLY A 276 17.33 26.89 9.13
CA GLY A 276 17.11 28.12 8.37
C GLY A 276 18.03 29.26 8.85
N PRO A 277 18.20 30.32 8.09
CA PRO A 277 17.77 30.48 6.70
C PRO A 277 18.58 29.60 5.72
N LEU A 278 17.94 29.18 4.60
CA LEU A 278 18.56 28.30 3.61
C LEU A 278 19.05 29.05 2.34
N ASP A 279 19.00 30.36 2.34
CA ASP A 279 19.33 31.20 1.19
C ASP A 279 20.73 30.90 0.64
N GLY A 280 20.78 30.53 -0.64
CA GLY A 280 22.03 30.22 -1.35
C GLY A 280 22.62 28.84 -1.05
N LEU A 281 22.00 28.01 -0.22
CA LEU A 281 22.45 26.65 0.04
C LEU A 281 21.99 25.70 -1.07
N LYS A 282 22.91 24.79 -1.50
CA LYS A 282 22.60 23.75 -2.47
C LYS A 282 22.20 22.42 -1.82
N GLY A 283 22.42 22.26 -0.52
CA GLY A 283 22.10 21.04 0.21
C GLY A 283 22.35 21.19 1.70
N VAL A 284 21.75 20.28 2.46
CA VAL A 284 21.97 20.10 3.89
C VAL A 284 22.53 18.71 4.16
N ARG A 285 23.35 18.58 5.20
CA ARG A 285 23.89 17.29 5.63
C ARG A 285 23.48 17.02 7.06
N ALA A 286 23.12 15.77 7.32
CA ALA A 286 22.82 15.28 8.64
C ALA A 286 23.76 14.13 9.02
N ASN A 287 24.40 14.23 10.17
CA ASN A 287 25.15 13.15 10.80
C ASN A 287 24.27 12.47 11.83
N LEU A 288 24.07 11.17 11.66
CA LEU A 288 23.32 10.36 12.59
C LEU A 288 24.22 9.25 13.14
N LYS A 289 24.37 9.20 14.46
CA LYS A 289 25.03 8.10 15.16
C LYS A 289 23.98 7.28 15.90
N LEU A 290 23.86 6.01 15.52
CA LEU A 290 23.05 5.04 16.22
C LEU A 290 23.91 4.24 17.18
N GLU A 291 23.41 3.97 18.40
CA GLU A 291 24.04 3.04 19.32
C GLU A 291 24.01 1.62 18.74
N ARG A 292 25.03 0.84 19.08
CA ARG A 292 25.16 -0.55 18.60
C ARG A 292 23.94 -1.37 19.03
N GLY A 293 23.32 -2.06 18.08
CA GLY A 293 22.13 -2.87 18.31
C GLY A 293 20.81 -2.06 18.35
N SER A 294 20.86 -0.76 18.04
CA SER A 294 19.63 0.03 17.89
C SER A 294 18.78 -0.42 16.70
N ALA A 295 17.45 -0.34 16.86
CA ALA A 295 16.55 -0.47 15.73
C ALA A 295 16.81 0.61 14.69
N PRO A 296 16.59 0.35 13.38
CA PRO A 296 16.76 1.33 12.33
C PRO A 296 15.76 2.49 12.51
N VAL A 297 16.14 3.67 12.01
CA VAL A 297 15.31 4.88 12.02
C VAL A 297 15.20 5.43 10.61
N ARG A 298 14.26 6.33 10.39
CA ARG A 298 14.12 7.08 9.15
C ARG A 298 14.49 8.55 9.38
N LEU A 299 15.37 9.07 8.54
CA LEU A 299 15.73 10.47 8.51
C LEU A 299 14.95 11.14 7.38
N ARG A 300 14.21 12.21 7.69
CA ARG A 300 13.36 12.96 6.77
C ARG A 300 13.76 14.42 6.76
N VAL A 301 13.81 15.03 5.57
CA VAL A 301 14.04 16.46 5.39
C VAL A 301 12.93 17.03 4.51
N THR A 302 12.19 17.98 5.06
CA THR A 302 11.14 18.72 4.36
C THR A 302 11.59 20.15 4.16
N CYS A 303 11.78 20.60 2.91
CA CYS A 303 12.11 21.97 2.57
C CYS A 303 10.85 22.77 2.24
N MET A 304 10.77 24.00 2.75
CA MET A 304 9.61 24.87 2.61
C MET A 304 10.03 26.27 2.13
N ASP A 305 9.15 26.94 1.37
CA ASP A 305 9.31 28.36 1.00
C ASP A 305 9.01 29.29 2.20
N ALA A 306 9.10 30.60 1.96
CA ALA A 306 8.84 31.62 2.98
C ALA A 306 7.38 31.64 3.46
N ASP A 307 6.44 31.16 2.63
CA ASP A 307 5.02 31.04 2.95
C ASP A 307 4.67 29.70 3.65
N GLY A 308 5.66 28.84 3.88
CA GLY A 308 5.50 27.53 4.52
C GLY A 308 4.97 26.43 3.59
N ARG A 309 4.99 26.63 2.27
CA ARG A 309 4.61 25.59 1.30
C ARG A 309 5.78 24.65 1.09
N THR A 310 5.52 23.36 1.09
CA THR A 310 6.54 22.33 0.85
C THR A 310 7.03 22.38 -0.59
N LEU A 311 8.35 22.52 -0.75
CA LEU A 311 9.06 22.48 -2.03
C LEU A 311 9.69 21.13 -2.31
N SER A 312 10.20 20.44 -1.28
CA SER A 312 10.66 19.06 -1.35
C SER A 312 10.47 18.35 -0.02
N ASP A 313 10.35 17.04 -0.08
CA ASP A 313 10.23 16.18 1.08
C ASP A 313 10.93 14.86 0.78
N GLU A 314 12.09 14.68 1.38
CA GLU A 314 12.96 13.53 1.13
C GLU A 314 13.18 12.73 2.40
N SER A 315 13.18 11.41 2.29
CA SER A 315 13.46 10.55 3.43
C SER A 315 14.35 9.37 3.07
N THR A 316 15.12 8.91 4.04
CA THR A 316 16.05 7.79 3.87
C THR A 316 16.08 6.93 5.13
N PRO A 317 16.02 5.59 5.02
CA PRO A 317 16.23 4.70 6.14
C PRO A 317 17.72 4.71 6.56
N VAL A 318 17.95 4.63 7.88
CA VAL A 318 19.28 4.59 8.47
C VAL A 318 19.36 3.40 9.41
N LYS A 319 20.12 2.38 9.01
CA LYS A 319 20.32 1.13 9.77
C LYS A 319 21.57 1.15 10.65
N ALA A 320 22.49 2.06 10.35
CA ALA A 320 23.77 2.23 11.07
C ALA A 320 24.17 3.70 11.05
N SER A 321 25.13 4.07 11.91
CA SER A 321 25.69 5.42 11.92
C SER A 321 26.14 5.86 10.52
N SER A 322 25.64 6.98 10.05
CA SER A 322 25.93 7.47 8.69
C SER A 322 25.70 8.97 8.57
N THR A 323 26.35 9.57 7.57
CA THR A 323 26.07 10.93 7.12
C THR A 323 25.20 10.87 5.88
N LYS A 324 24.10 11.62 5.88
CA LYS A 324 23.20 11.77 4.73
C LYS A 324 23.18 13.22 4.26
N ALA A 325 23.14 13.41 2.94
CA ALA A 325 23.03 14.71 2.30
C ALA A 325 21.67 14.79 1.58
N PHE A 326 21.03 15.95 1.67
CA PHE A 326 19.76 16.24 1.02
C PHE A 326 19.92 17.52 0.18
N PRO A 327 19.42 17.56 -1.07
CA PRO A 327 19.43 18.76 -1.86
C PRO A 327 18.46 19.81 -1.28
N VAL A 328 18.81 21.08 -1.44
CA VAL A 328 17.93 22.20 -1.12
C VAL A 328 17.39 22.77 -2.41
N PRO A 329 16.08 22.72 -2.69
CA PRO A 329 15.49 23.27 -3.89
C PRO A 329 15.59 24.79 -3.92
N ALA A 330 15.61 25.37 -5.13
CA ALA A 330 15.60 26.82 -5.30
C ALA A 330 14.31 27.43 -4.68
N GLY A 331 14.48 28.52 -3.93
CA GLY A 331 13.37 29.17 -3.25
C GLY A 331 13.03 28.61 -1.87
N ALA A 332 13.74 27.58 -1.40
CA ALA A 332 13.56 27.10 -0.03
C ALA A 332 14.07 28.14 0.99
N ALA A 333 13.23 28.52 1.92
CA ALA A 333 13.55 29.43 3.02
C ALA A 333 13.93 28.67 4.30
N LYS A 334 13.31 27.51 4.53
CA LYS A 334 13.59 26.67 5.69
C LYS A 334 13.43 25.19 5.39
N ALA A 335 14.03 24.34 6.22
CA ALA A 335 13.83 22.90 6.21
C ALA A 335 13.55 22.38 7.62
N GLU A 336 12.71 21.39 7.72
CA GLU A 336 12.52 20.58 8.91
C GLU A 336 13.27 19.25 8.75
N LEU A 337 14.10 18.92 9.70
CA LEU A 337 14.80 17.65 9.78
C LEU A 337 14.17 16.82 10.89
N THR A 338 13.66 15.66 10.55
CA THR A 338 12.93 14.79 11.46
C THR A 338 13.56 13.40 11.51
N ILE A 339 13.75 12.85 12.72
CA ILE A 339 14.13 11.46 12.95
C ILE A 339 12.89 10.71 13.41
N LEU A 340 12.53 9.68 12.69
CA LEU A 340 11.34 8.87 12.91
C LEU A 340 11.71 7.43 13.29
N ARG A 341 10.97 6.84 14.21
CA ARG A 341 10.94 5.38 14.38
C ARG A 341 10.32 4.77 13.13
N LEU A 342 10.75 3.59 12.72
CA LEU A 342 10.06 2.85 11.65
C LEU A 342 8.80 2.14 12.17
N ASN A 343 8.79 1.83 13.49
CA ASN A 343 7.65 1.22 14.17
C ASN A 343 7.53 1.83 15.57
N PRO A 344 6.33 2.13 16.11
CA PRO A 344 6.14 2.67 17.46
C PRO A 344 6.74 1.81 18.58
N SER A 345 6.83 0.50 18.38
CA SER A 345 7.45 -0.44 19.34
C SER A 345 8.97 -0.45 19.30
N ASP A 346 9.59 0.10 18.26
CA ASP A 346 11.05 0.16 18.14
C ASP A 346 11.65 1.03 19.24
N LYS A 347 12.82 0.63 19.73
CA LYS A 347 13.58 1.37 20.76
C LYS A 347 14.96 1.76 20.22
N PRO A 348 15.03 2.61 19.17
CA PRO A 348 16.31 3.11 18.69
C PRO A 348 16.92 4.05 19.73
N ARG A 349 18.26 4.03 19.85
CA ARG A 349 19.02 4.95 20.68
C ARG A 349 19.89 5.78 19.77
N ILE A 350 19.72 7.11 19.82
CA ILE A 350 20.48 8.06 19.04
C ILE A 350 21.57 8.60 19.92
N ALA A 351 22.84 8.32 19.57
CA ALA A 351 23.99 8.80 20.30
C ALA A 351 24.32 10.26 19.95
N GLU A 352 24.14 10.64 18.69
CA GLU A 352 24.39 12.01 18.23
C GLU A 352 23.61 12.27 16.94
N PHE A 353 22.96 13.40 16.89
CA PHE A 353 22.39 13.95 15.68
C PHE A 353 22.74 15.43 15.57
N ALA A 354 23.43 15.81 14.50
CA ALA A 354 23.79 17.19 14.22
C ALA A 354 23.57 17.50 12.73
N PRO A 355 22.67 18.41 12.37
CA PRO A 355 22.62 18.96 11.03
C PRO A 355 23.92 19.72 10.78
N THR A 356 24.60 19.37 9.70
CA THR A 356 25.79 20.14 9.26
C THR A 356 25.37 21.04 8.12
N GLY A 357 25.58 22.34 8.29
CA GLY A 357 25.39 23.31 7.21
C GLY A 357 26.19 22.94 5.97
N ALA A 358 25.78 23.43 4.80
CA ALA A 358 26.48 23.22 3.56
C ALA A 358 27.96 23.58 3.74
N GLY A 359 28.82 22.62 3.49
CA GLY A 359 30.26 22.88 3.47
C GLY A 359 30.57 23.97 2.47
N LYS A 360 31.51 24.82 2.84
CA LYS A 360 32.09 25.88 2.00
C LYS A 360 32.52 25.36 0.64
#